data_b2e50fbd586fc53c5812790805d768ea
#
_entry.id   b2e50fbd586fc53c5812790805d768ea
#
_cell.length_a   1.000
_cell.length_b   1.000
_cell.length_c   1.000
_cell.angle_alpha   90.00
_cell.angle_beta   90.00
_cell.angle_gamma   90.00
#
_symmetry.space_group_name_H-M   'P 1'
#
loop_
_entity.id
_entity.type
_entity.pdbx_description
1 polymer ?
#
loop_
_entity_poly.entity_id
_entity_poly.type
_entity_poly.pdbx_seq_one_letter_code
_entity_poly.pdbx_strand_id
1 'polypeptide(L)'
;MQELLSLAFQAIFVQNLALSFFLGMCTFIAVSKKVATAIGLGISVIVVQSITVPANNLILTYLLKPGALAWAGLGEVDLTFLSLISYIGVIAAMVQILEMALDKFFPALYNALGIFLPLITVNCAILGGSLLMEQRDYDFAESVTFGLSSGIGWALAITALAGVREKLKYSDVPDGLQGLGITFITAGLMAMAFMSFSGVKL
;
A
#
# COMPACT_ATOMS: atom_id res chain seq x y z
N MET A 1 -19.66 12.65 -5.24
CA MET A 1 -18.90 12.20 -6.41
C MET A 1 -17.63 13.02 -6.62
N GLN A 2 -17.69 14.35 -6.59
CA GLN A 2 -16.49 15.20 -6.69
C GLN A 2 -15.52 14.97 -5.54
N GLU A 3 -16.00 14.81 -4.32
CA GLU A 3 -15.16 14.54 -3.13
C GLU A 3 -14.39 13.22 -3.25
N LEU A 4 -15.05 12.14 -3.71
CA LEU A 4 -14.39 10.85 -3.91
C LEU A 4 -13.35 10.90 -5.02
N LEU A 5 -13.60 11.67 -6.09
CA LEU A 5 -12.63 11.84 -7.18
C LEU A 5 -11.42 12.64 -6.71
N SER A 6 -11.64 13.69 -5.92
CA SER A 6 -10.57 14.48 -5.29
C SER A 6 -9.76 13.62 -4.33
N LEU A 7 -10.41 12.80 -3.50
CA LEU A 7 -9.76 11.85 -2.61
C LEU A 7 -8.89 10.85 -3.39
N ALA A 8 -9.43 10.30 -4.48
CA ALA A 8 -8.70 9.36 -5.34
C ALA A 8 -7.45 10.01 -5.94
N PHE A 9 -7.57 11.21 -6.51
CA PHE A 9 -6.43 11.94 -7.06
C PHE A 9 -5.37 12.25 -6.00
N GLN A 10 -5.81 12.71 -4.83
CA GLN A 10 -4.89 12.99 -3.72
C GLN A 10 -4.17 11.73 -3.25
N ALA A 11 -4.86 10.60 -3.12
CA ALA A 11 -4.26 9.34 -2.67
C ALA A 11 -3.24 8.78 -3.68
N ILE A 12 -3.46 8.97 -5.00
CA ILE A 12 -2.56 8.48 -6.05
C ILE A 12 -1.28 9.34 -6.12
N PHE A 13 -1.43 10.67 -6.18
CA PHE A 13 -0.33 11.57 -6.52
C PHE A 13 0.24 12.32 -5.32
N VAL A 14 -0.61 13.01 -4.55
CA VAL A 14 -0.18 13.92 -3.48
C VAL A 14 0.23 13.15 -2.22
N GLN A 15 -0.61 12.20 -1.84
CA GLN A 15 -0.46 11.39 -0.63
C GLN A 15 -0.06 9.95 -0.98
N ASN A 16 0.82 9.81 -1.94
CA ASN A 16 1.33 8.52 -2.36
C ASN A 16 2.04 7.81 -1.19
N LEU A 17 1.57 6.61 -0.84
CA LEU A 17 2.10 5.87 0.31
C LEU A 17 3.60 5.57 0.20
N ALA A 18 4.11 5.31 -1.01
CA ALA A 18 5.53 5.04 -1.22
C ALA A 18 6.39 6.32 -1.17
N LEU A 19 5.98 7.38 -1.86
CA LEU A 19 6.82 8.56 -2.09
C LEU A 19 6.63 9.66 -1.05
N SER A 20 5.41 9.85 -0.52
CA SER A 20 5.13 10.88 0.49
C SER A 20 5.35 10.39 1.91
N PHE A 21 4.99 9.13 2.19
CA PHE A 21 5.09 8.54 3.52
C PHE A 21 6.24 7.54 3.67
N PHE A 22 6.93 7.20 2.59
CA PHE A 22 8.00 6.18 2.55
C PHE A 22 7.55 4.81 3.08
N LEU A 23 6.27 4.49 2.95
CA LEU A 23 5.71 3.22 3.40
C LEU A 23 5.92 2.12 2.36
N GLY A 24 6.32 0.95 2.86
CA GLY A 24 6.57 -0.21 2.01
C GLY A 24 7.91 -0.16 1.28
N MET A 25 8.88 0.62 1.74
CA MET A 25 10.20 0.78 1.09
C MET A 25 10.97 -0.54 1.00
N CYS A 26 10.76 -1.48 1.92
CA CYS A 26 11.41 -2.79 1.90
C CYS A 26 11.11 -3.53 0.58
N THR A 27 9.83 -3.68 0.25
CA THR A 27 9.37 -4.31 -0.99
C THR A 27 9.61 -3.41 -2.21
N PHE A 28 9.44 -2.11 -2.04
CA PHE A 28 9.66 -1.11 -3.08
C PHE A 28 11.08 -1.17 -3.67
N ILE A 29 12.10 -1.25 -2.82
CA ILE A 29 13.50 -1.34 -3.23
C ILE A 29 13.85 -2.76 -3.69
N ALA A 30 13.39 -3.78 -2.98
CA ALA A 30 13.75 -5.18 -3.26
C ALA A 30 13.24 -5.64 -4.63
N VAL A 31 12.01 -5.28 -5.00
CA VAL A 31 11.32 -5.79 -6.20
C VAL A 31 11.47 -4.88 -7.42
N SER A 32 11.86 -3.63 -7.24
CA SER A 32 12.03 -2.66 -8.35
C SER A 32 13.25 -2.90 -9.26
N LYS A 33 13.89 -4.07 -9.19
CA LYS A 33 15.03 -4.43 -10.07
C LYS A 33 14.62 -4.75 -11.50
N LYS A 34 13.39 -5.22 -11.72
CA LYS A 34 12.80 -5.57 -13.02
C LYS A 34 11.38 -5.02 -13.11
N VAL A 35 11.06 -4.37 -14.24
CA VAL A 35 9.73 -3.78 -14.46
C VAL A 35 8.62 -4.84 -14.41
N ALA A 36 8.82 -6.01 -15.03
CA ALA A 36 7.81 -7.07 -15.04
C ALA A 36 7.43 -7.54 -13.62
N THR A 37 8.42 -7.72 -12.74
CA THR A 37 8.19 -8.13 -11.34
C THR A 37 7.54 -7.00 -10.53
N ALA A 38 7.93 -5.75 -10.79
CA ALA A 38 7.34 -4.57 -10.15
C ALA A 38 5.86 -4.39 -10.49
N ILE A 39 5.48 -4.61 -11.76
CA ILE A 39 4.08 -4.59 -12.19
C ILE A 39 3.27 -5.69 -11.50
N GLY A 40 3.79 -6.92 -11.48
CA GLY A 40 3.12 -8.05 -10.82
C GLY A 40 2.87 -7.79 -9.34
N LEU A 41 3.88 -7.30 -8.62
CA LEU A 41 3.73 -6.90 -7.22
C LEU A 41 2.76 -5.72 -7.05
N GLY A 42 2.85 -4.73 -7.94
CA GLY A 42 1.93 -3.58 -7.92
C GLY A 42 0.47 -3.98 -8.02
N ILE A 43 0.14 -4.90 -8.94
CA ILE A 43 -1.22 -5.44 -9.09
C ILE A 43 -1.65 -6.17 -7.81
N SER A 44 -0.77 -7.00 -7.23
CA SER A 44 -1.06 -7.71 -5.98
C SER A 44 -1.32 -6.72 -4.83
N VAL A 45 -0.56 -5.66 -4.72
CA VAL A 45 -0.78 -4.61 -3.71
C VAL A 45 -2.10 -3.89 -3.94
N ILE A 46 -2.47 -3.56 -5.18
CA ILE A 46 -3.78 -2.96 -5.49
C ILE A 46 -4.91 -3.85 -5.00
N VAL A 47 -4.88 -5.14 -5.32
CA VAL A 47 -5.92 -6.10 -4.92
C VAL A 47 -6.00 -6.21 -3.40
N VAL A 48 -4.86 -6.42 -2.72
CA VAL A 48 -4.83 -6.54 -1.26
C VAL A 48 -5.33 -5.26 -0.59
N GLN A 49 -4.83 -4.10 -1.00
CA GLN A 49 -5.19 -2.79 -0.43
C GLN A 49 -6.69 -2.50 -0.60
N SER A 50 -7.25 -2.81 -1.78
CA SER A 50 -8.66 -2.60 -2.08
C SER A 50 -9.61 -3.44 -1.24
N ILE A 51 -9.15 -4.58 -0.72
CA ILE A 51 -9.94 -5.47 0.11
C ILE A 51 -9.68 -5.20 1.60
N THR A 52 -8.41 -5.00 1.98
CA THR A 52 -8.03 -4.89 3.40
C THR A 52 -8.46 -3.57 4.03
N VAL A 53 -8.38 -2.44 3.32
CA VAL A 53 -8.77 -1.14 3.88
C VAL A 53 -10.26 -1.09 4.21
N PRO A 54 -11.20 -1.47 3.31
CA PRO A 54 -12.62 -1.55 3.67
C PRO A 54 -12.93 -2.61 4.72
N ALA A 55 -12.25 -3.77 4.70
CA ALA A 55 -12.43 -4.81 5.71
C ALA A 55 -12.03 -4.31 7.10
N ASN A 56 -10.91 -3.61 7.19
CA ASN A 56 -10.46 -2.99 8.44
C ASN A 56 -11.39 -1.87 8.91
N ASN A 57 -11.99 -1.11 7.98
CA ASN A 57 -13.02 -0.11 8.31
C ASN A 57 -14.26 -0.77 8.94
N LEU A 58 -14.73 -1.87 8.39
CA LEU A 58 -15.84 -2.62 8.97
C LEU A 58 -15.51 -3.12 10.37
N ILE A 59 -14.31 -3.67 10.58
CA ILE A 59 -13.88 -4.14 11.89
C ILE A 59 -13.77 -2.98 12.88
N LEU A 60 -13.23 -1.84 12.46
CA LEU A 60 -13.17 -0.64 13.27
C LEU A 60 -14.59 -0.21 13.71
N THR A 61 -15.51 -0.12 12.75
CA THR A 61 -16.86 0.39 12.98
C THR A 61 -17.71 -0.55 13.84
N TYR A 62 -17.62 -1.87 13.61
CA TYR A 62 -18.51 -2.85 14.24
C TYR A 62 -17.92 -3.53 15.49
N LEU A 63 -16.58 -3.49 15.66
CA LEU A 63 -15.93 -4.19 16.79
C LEU A 63 -15.10 -3.29 17.69
N LEU A 64 -14.39 -2.30 17.14
CA LEU A 64 -13.38 -1.55 17.89
C LEU A 64 -13.85 -0.21 18.43
N LYS A 65 -14.77 0.48 17.73
CA LYS A 65 -15.27 1.80 18.20
C LYS A 65 -16.00 1.66 19.53
N PRO A 66 -15.88 2.66 20.44
CA PRO A 66 -16.64 2.68 21.69
C PRO A 66 -18.14 2.57 21.40
N GLY A 67 -18.81 1.62 22.09
CA GLY A 67 -20.22 1.33 21.86
C GLY A 67 -20.53 0.34 20.73
N ALA A 68 -19.56 -0.08 19.94
CA ALA A 68 -19.76 -1.08 18.89
C ALA A 68 -20.24 -2.44 19.45
N LEU A 69 -19.79 -2.80 20.65
CA LEU A 69 -20.19 -4.04 21.35
C LEU A 69 -21.42 -3.88 22.26
N ALA A 70 -22.23 -2.84 22.12
CA ALA A 70 -23.46 -2.65 22.89
C ALA A 70 -24.42 -3.85 22.75
N TRP A 71 -24.43 -4.54 21.60
CA TRP A 71 -25.21 -5.75 21.36
C TRP A 71 -24.76 -6.97 22.21
N ALA A 72 -23.48 -6.98 22.66
CA ALA A 72 -22.91 -8.02 23.50
C ALA A 72 -22.89 -7.63 25.00
N GLY A 73 -23.47 -6.49 25.38
CA GLY A 73 -23.52 -6.03 26.79
C GLY A 73 -22.19 -5.38 27.27
N LEU A 74 -21.23 -5.17 26.42
CA LEU A 74 -19.90 -4.61 26.70
C LEU A 74 -19.72 -3.19 26.14
N GLY A 75 -20.78 -2.36 26.22
CA GLY A 75 -20.83 -1.03 25.61
C GLY A 75 -19.85 0.02 26.15
N GLU A 76 -19.26 -0.22 27.32
CA GLU A 76 -18.28 0.71 27.92
C GLU A 76 -16.81 0.34 27.65
N VAL A 77 -16.56 -0.77 26.93
CA VAL A 77 -15.20 -1.24 26.66
C VAL A 77 -14.69 -0.59 25.38
N ASP A 78 -13.64 0.22 25.49
CA ASP A 78 -12.92 0.79 24.37
C ASP A 78 -11.81 -0.17 23.93
N LEU A 79 -11.97 -0.76 22.74
CA LEU A 79 -11.01 -1.69 22.16
C LEU A 79 -10.14 -1.04 21.08
N THR A 80 -10.17 0.27 20.95
CA THR A 80 -9.40 1.00 19.92
C THR A 80 -7.90 0.75 20.02
N PHE A 81 -7.37 0.50 21.23
CA PHE A 81 -5.95 0.15 21.42
C PHE A 81 -5.54 -1.18 20.75
N LEU A 82 -6.51 -2.06 20.42
CA LEU A 82 -6.26 -3.30 19.70
C LEU A 82 -6.34 -3.14 18.17
N SER A 83 -6.61 -1.94 17.66
CA SER A 83 -6.78 -1.69 16.21
C SER A 83 -5.57 -2.16 15.41
N LEU A 84 -4.36 -1.82 15.86
CA LEU A 84 -3.12 -2.21 15.20
C LEU A 84 -2.97 -3.74 15.04
N ILE A 85 -3.22 -4.48 16.11
CA ILE A 85 -3.09 -5.95 16.12
C ILE A 85 -4.18 -6.58 15.24
N SER A 86 -5.41 -6.06 15.32
CA SER A 86 -6.53 -6.51 14.50
C SER A 86 -6.26 -6.29 13.02
N TYR A 87 -5.75 -5.14 12.63
CA TYR A 87 -5.43 -4.84 11.23
C TYR A 87 -4.33 -5.75 10.69
N ILE A 88 -3.27 -5.98 11.44
CA ILE A 88 -2.21 -6.92 11.05
C ILE A 88 -2.79 -8.33 10.86
N GLY A 89 -3.65 -8.79 11.77
CA GLY A 89 -4.30 -10.09 11.68
C GLY A 89 -5.17 -10.24 10.43
N VAL A 90 -5.97 -9.22 10.12
CA VAL A 90 -6.83 -9.21 8.93
C VAL A 90 -6.00 -9.17 7.64
N ILE A 91 -4.96 -8.33 7.59
CA ILE A 91 -4.04 -8.25 6.45
C ILE A 91 -3.38 -9.62 6.23
N ALA A 92 -2.88 -10.27 7.29
CA ALA A 92 -2.26 -11.58 7.20
C ALA A 92 -3.23 -12.64 6.66
N ALA A 93 -4.46 -12.68 7.15
CA ALA A 93 -5.49 -13.60 6.68
C ALA A 93 -5.84 -13.38 5.20
N MET A 94 -6.03 -12.13 4.78
CA MET A 94 -6.36 -11.78 3.39
C MET A 94 -5.21 -12.11 2.43
N VAL A 95 -3.97 -11.83 2.82
CA VAL A 95 -2.80 -12.16 1.99
C VAL A 95 -2.62 -13.67 1.88
N GLN A 96 -2.87 -14.43 2.96
CA GLN A 96 -2.81 -15.88 2.92
C GLN A 96 -3.85 -16.47 1.95
N ILE A 97 -5.06 -15.93 1.95
CA ILE A 97 -6.10 -16.33 0.97
C ILE A 97 -5.66 -15.98 -0.46
N LEU A 98 -5.10 -14.79 -0.66
CA LEU A 98 -4.58 -14.37 -1.96
C LEU A 98 -3.44 -15.29 -2.44
N GLU A 99 -2.52 -15.66 -1.54
CA GLU A 99 -1.41 -16.56 -1.85
C GLU A 99 -1.91 -17.93 -2.33
N MET A 100 -2.86 -18.52 -1.61
CA MET A 100 -3.50 -19.77 -2.03
C MET A 100 -4.24 -19.65 -3.36
N ALA A 101 -4.89 -18.53 -3.61
CA ALA A 101 -5.57 -18.26 -4.87
C ALA A 101 -4.58 -18.10 -6.03
N LEU A 102 -3.49 -17.37 -5.83
CA LEU A 102 -2.45 -17.19 -6.85
C LEU A 102 -1.75 -18.50 -7.18
N ASP A 103 -1.44 -19.33 -6.20
CA ASP A 103 -0.82 -20.65 -6.41
C ASP A 103 -1.72 -21.53 -7.30
N LYS A 104 -3.03 -21.50 -7.06
CA LYS A 104 -4.00 -22.33 -7.77
C LYS A 104 -4.34 -21.82 -9.17
N PHE A 105 -4.55 -20.49 -9.34
CA PHE A 105 -5.06 -19.92 -10.58
C PHE A 105 -3.98 -19.33 -11.47
N PHE A 106 -2.91 -18.81 -10.90
CA PHE A 106 -1.84 -18.11 -11.61
C PHE A 106 -0.45 -18.56 -11.17
N PRO A 107 -0.08 -19.84 -11.36
CA PRO A 107 1.20 -20.37 -10.88
C PRO A 107 2.42 -19.65 -11.50
N ALA A 108 2.31 -19.11 -12.70
CA ALA A 108 3.37 -18.33 -13.33
C ALA A 108 3.66 -17.03 -12.56
N LEU A 109 2.62 -16.33 -12.11
CA LEU A 109 2.74 -15.12 -11.30
C LEU A 109 3.20 -15.47 -9.88
N TYR A 110 2.69 -16.54 -9.31
CA TYR A 110 3.13 -17.05 -8.01
C TYR A 110 4.64 -17.34 -8.00
N ASN A 111 5.15 -18.06 -9.00
CA ASN A 111 6.58 -18.34 -9.12
C ASN A 111 7.44 -17.10 -9.38
N ALA A 112 6.90 -16.11 -10.11
CA ALA A 112 7.60 -14.84 -10.37
C ALA A 112 7.69 -13.95 -9.14
N LEU A 113 6.65 -13.93 -8.31
CA LEU A 113 6.60 -13.19 -7.05
C LEU A 113 7.34 -13.94 -5.92
N GLY A 114 7.25 -15.28 -5.90
CA GLY A 114 8.00 -16.18 -5.02
C GLY A 114 8.09 -15.71 -3.57
N ILE A 115 9.30 -15.47 -3.11
CA ILE A 115 9.62 -15.05 -1.74
C ILE A 115 9.00 -13.65 -1.38
N PHE A 116 8.59 -12.85 -2.37
CA PHE A 116 8.05 -11.51 -2.12
C PHE A 116 6.58 -11.51 -1.70
N LEU A 117 5.84 -12.61 -1.91
CA LEU A 117 4.45 -12.72 -1.45
C LEU A 117 4.30 -12.59 0.06
N PRO A 118 5.07 -13.30 0.90
CA PRO A 118 5.03 -13.09 2.35
C PRO A 118 5.40 -11.67 2.77
N LEU A 119 6.23 -10.97 1.99
CA LEU A 119 6.57 -9.56 2.24
C LEU A 119 5.39 -8.60 2.03
N ILE A 120 4.34 -9.02 1.31
CA ILE A 120 3.11 -8.24 1.19
C ILE A 120 2.35 -8.21 2.52
N THR A 121 2.35 -9.33 3.26
CA THR A 121 1.70 -9.45 4.57
C THR A 121 2.23 -8.43 5.59
N VAL A 122 3.54 -8.22 5.61
CA VAL A 122 4.21 -7.27 6.52
C VAL A 122 4.52 -5.92 5.84
N ASN A 123 3.84 -5.63 4.73
CA ASN A 123 4.07 -4.39 3.99
C ASN A 123 3.50 -3.18 4.74
N CYS A 124 4.40 -2.30 5.14
CA CYS A 124 4.04 -1.07 5.86
C CYS A 124 3.07 -0.18 5.07
N ALA A 125 3.02 -0.27 3.73
CA ALA A 125 2.09 0.51 2.93
C ALA A 125 0.63 0.04 3.13
N ILE A 126 0.41 -1.27 3.25
CA ILE A 126 -0.92 -1.84 3.46
C ILE A 126 -1.42 -1.52 4.88
N LEU A 127 -0.56 -1.73 5.87
CA LEU A 127 -0.87 -1.37 7.25
C LEU A 127 -1.08 0.15 7.39
N GLY A 128 -0.19 0.94 6.79
CA GLY A 128 -0.27 2.40 6.80
C GLY A 128 -1.53 2.93 6.14
N GLY A 129 -2.01 2.29 5.06
CA GLY A 129 -3.29 2.62 4.45
C GLY A 129 -4.46 2.42 5.41
N SER A 130 -4.47 1.33 6.18
CA SER A 130 -5.48 1.07 7.20
C SER A 130 -5.41 2.05 8.38
N LEU A 131 -4.21 2.41 8.82
CA LEU A 131 -4.02 3.40 9.89
C LEU A 131 -4.42 4.82 9.46
N LEU A 132 -4.11 5.21 8.22
CA LEU A 132 -4.52 6.50 7.68
C LEU A 132 -6.04 6.60 7.51
N MET A 133 -6.70 5.51 7.13
CA MET A 133 -8.15 5.41 7.08
C MET A 133 -8.77 5.65 8.46
N GLU A 134 -8.21 5.02 9.51
CA GLU A 134 -8.64 5.22 10.90
C GLU A 134 -8.42 6.66 11.37
N GLN A 135 -7.20 7.21 11.16
CA GLN A 135 -6.85 8.58 11.59
C GLN A 135 -7.70 9.66 10.93
N ARG A 136 -8.24 9.42 9.76
CA ARG A 136 -9.06 10.35 9.00
C ARG A 136 -10.55 10.09 9.14
N ASP A 137 -10.93 9.09 9.93
CA ASP A 137 -12.34 8.68 10.16
C ASP A 137 -13.12 8.51 8.85
N TYR A 138 -12.51 7.88 7.85
CA TYR A 138 -13.15 7.66 6.56
C TYR A 138 -14.39 6.78 6.68
N ASP A 139 -15.45 7.19 5.97
CA ASP A 139 -16.63 6.35 5.77
C ASP A 139 -16.29 5.13 4.91
N PHE A 140 -17.19 4.16 4.85
CA PHE A 140 -16.99 2.93 4.08
C PHE A 140 -16.71 3.21 2.59
N ALA A 141 -17.47 4.13 1.97
CA ALA A 141 -17.28 4.50 0.55
C ALA A 141 -15.93 5.19 0.32
N GLU A 142 -15.52 6.06 1.24
CA GLU A 142 -14.21 6.72 1.20
C GLU A 142 -13.07 5.70 1.42
N SER A 143 -13.26 4.74 2.30
CA SER A 143 -12.30 3.66 2.56
C SER A 143 -12.08 2.76 1.34
N VAL A 144 -13.13 2.42 0.61
CA VAL A 144 -13.01 1.68 -0.66
C VAL A 144 -12.24 2.49 -1.70
N THR A 145 -12.61 3.76 -1.87
CA THR A 145 -11.95 4.66 -2.83
C THR A 145 -10.48 4.89 -2.45
N PHE A 146 -10.20 5.13 -1.18
CA PHE A 146 -8.85 5.33 -0.68
C PHE A 146 -7.99 4.07 -0.81
N GLY A 147 -8.53 2.89 -0.46
CA GLY A 147 -7.84 1.62 -0.59
C GLY A 147 -7.41 1.34 -2.04
N LEU A 148 -8.34 1.48 -2.98
CA LEU A 148 -8.06 1.29 -4.40
C LEU A 148 -7.05 2.32 -4.93
N SER A 149 -7.26 3.60 -4.64
CA SER A 149 -6.46 4.70 -5.17
C SER A 149 -5.03 4.70 -4.60
N SER A 150 -4.88 4.43 -3.30
CA SER A 150 -3.56 4.34 -2.67
C SER A 150 -2.76 3.15 -3.18
N GLY A 151 -3.41 2.01 -3.44
CA GLY A 151 -2.81 0.86 -4.10
C GLY A 151 -2.31 1.18 -5.50
N ILE A 152 -3.12 1.87 -6.31
CA ILE A 152 -2.73 2.33 -7.66
C ILE A 152 -1.55 3.30 -7.57
N GLY A 153 -1.57 4.25 -6.65
CA GLY A 153 -0.48 5.19 -6.44
C GLY A 153 0.84 4.50 -6.10
N TRP A 154 0.79 3.51 -5.19
CA TRP A 154 1.95 2.71 -4.82
C TRP A 154 2.49 1.89 -6.01
N ALA A 155 1.59 1.26 -6.79
CA ALA A 155 1.95 0.49 -7.98
C ALA A 155 2.58 1.35 -9.08
N LEU A 156 2.07 2.56 -9.32
CA LEU A 156 2.66 3.53 -10.24
C LEU A 156 4.08 3.92 -9.81
N ALA A 157 4.26 4.21 -8.52
CA ALA A 157 5.55 4.60 -7.99
C ALA A 157 6.61 3.50 -8.15
N ILE A 158 6.28 2.24 -7.81
CA ILE A 158 7.25 1.13 -7.94
C ILE A 158 7.57 0.82 -9.40
N THR A 159 6.59 0.91 -10.30
CA THR A 159 6.80 0.69 -11.73
C THR A 159 7.69 1.78 -12.33
N ALA A 160 7.46 3.03 -11.97
CA ALA A 160 8.30 4.15 -12.38
C ALA A 160 9.73 4.00 -11.88
N LEU A 161 9.93 3.64 -10.59
CA LEU A 161 11.26 3.38 -10.05
C LEU A 161 11.95 2.22 -10.77
N ALA A 162 11.24 1.15 -11.07
CA ALA A 162 11.79 0.01 -11.78
C ALA A 162 12.26 0.40 -13.19
N GLY A 163 11.48 1.21 -13.92
CA GLY A 163 11.86 1.72 -15.23
C GLY A 163 13.11 2.60 -15.19
N VAL A 164 13.23 3.47 -14.18
CA VAL A 164 14.45 4.28 -13.99
C VAL A 164 15.63 3.39 -13.65
N ARG A 165 15.48 2.41 -12.77
CA ARG A 165 16.56 1.49 -12.38
C ARG A 165 17.05 0.61 -13.53
N GLU A 166 16.16 0.18 -14.42
CA GLU A 166 16.59 -0.56 -15.63
C GLU A 166 17.47 0.30 -16.55
N LYS A 167 17.14 1.59 -16.69
CA LYS A 167 17.98 2.52 -17.46
C LYS A 167 19.30 2.86 -16.78
N LEU A 168 19.30 2.98 -15.46
CA LEU A 168 20.51 3.26 -14.68
C LEU A 168 21.58 2.15 -14.77
N LYS A 169 21.21 0.91 -15.16
CA LYS A 169 22.18 -0.15 -15.40
C LYS A 169 23.16 0.15 -16.54
N TYR A 170 22.78 1.01 -17.47
CA TYR A 170 23.59 1.42 -18.60
C TYR A 170 24.32 2.77 -18.38
N SER A 171 24.15 3.34 -17.19
CA SER A 171 24.76 4.61 -16.81
C SER A 171 26.03 4.37 -16.00
N ASP A 172 27.00 5.26 -16.16
CA ASP A 172 28.25 5.24 -15.40
C ASP A 172 28.02 5.85 -14.01
N VAL A 173 27.73 4.98 -13.04
CA VAL A 173 27.48 5.36 -11.65
C VAL A 173 28.74 5.09 -10.84
N PRO A 174 29.24 6.06 -10.03
CA PRO A 174 30.38 5.84 -9.14
C PRO A 174 30.19 4.63 -8.23
N ASP A 175 31.26 3.83 -8.03
CA ASP A 175 31.20 2.56 -7.30
C ASP A 175 30.60 2.68 -5.90
N GLY A 176 30.84 3.79 -5.20
CA GLY A 176 30.28 4.05 -3.86
C GLY A 176 28.78 4.30 -3.82
N LEU A 177 28.13 4.58 -4.94
CA LEU A 177 26.69 4.85 -5.06
C LEU A 177 25.94 3.70 -5.74
N GLN A 178 26.65 2.73 -6.31
CA GLN A 178 26.02 1.61 -7.00
C GLN A 178 25.10 0.81 -6.06
N GLY A 179 23.97 0.36 -6.60
CA GLY A 179 23.01 -0.46 -5.87
C GLY A 179 22.00 0.34 -5.04
N LEU A 180 22.10 0.29 -3.71
CA LEU A 180 21.13 0.94 -2.82
C LEU A 180 21.23 2.47 -2.83
N GLY A 181 22.44 3.03 -2.90
CA GLY A 181 22.64 4.47 -2.83
C GLY A 181 21.91 5.22 -3.96
N ILE A 182 22.15 4.83 -5.21
CA ILE A 182 21.48 5.46 -6.34
C ILE A 182 19.97 5.22 -6.33
N THR A 183 19.51 4.07 -5.79
CA THR A 183 18.08 3.78 -5.69
C THR A 183 17.39 4.73 -4.71
N PHE A 184 18.01 5.01 -3.55
CA PHE A 184 17.46 5.97 -2.57
C PHE A 184 17.46 7.40 -3.12
N ILE A 185 18.54 7.81 -3.79
CA ILE A 185 18.61 9.13 -4.44
C ILE A 185 17.48 9.26 -5.46
N THR A 186 17.29 8.24 -6.31
CA THR A 186 16.23 8.23 -7.32
C THR A 186 14.85 8.29 -6.67
N ALA A 187 14.60 7.52 -5.62
CA ALA A 187 13.34 7.55 -4.89
C ALA A 187 13.07 8.93 -4.26
N GLY A 188 14.10 9.58 -3.71
CA GLY A 188 14.00 10.94 -3.17
C GLY A 188 13.69 11.98 -4.25
N LEU A 189 14.34 11.90 -5.42
CA LEU A 189 14.04 12.77 -6.56
C LEU A 189 12.60 12.56 -7.09
N MET A 190 12.15 11.30 -7.15
CA MET A 190 10.76 10.99 -7.50
C MET A 190 9.76 11.56 -6.48
N ALA A 191 10.07 11.48 -5.19
CA ALA A 191 9.24 12.06 -4.14
C ALA A 191 9.10 13.59 -4.32
N MET A 192 10.20 14.29 -4.60
CA MET A 192 10.16 15.74 -4.90
C MET A 192 9.34 16.04 -6.17
N ALA A 193 9.44 15.20 -7.20
CA ALA A 193 8.65 15.37 -8.42
C ALA A 193 7.14 15.18 -8.15
N PHE A 194 6.76 14.21 -7.32
CA PHE A 194 5.36 14.01 -6.93
C PHE A 194 4.82 15.12 -6.01
N MET A 195 5.66 15.75 -5.21
CA MET A 195 5.25 16.92 -4.42
C MET A 195 4.79 18.11 -5.29
N SER A 196 5.21 18.20 -6.56
CA SER A 196 4.73 19.25 -7.47
C SER A 196 3.22 19.18 -7.73
N PHE A 197 2.61 17.99 -7.58
CA PHE A 197 1.16 17.81 -7.69
C PHE A 197 0.38 18.34 -6.47
N SER A 198 1.04 18.66 -5.36
CA SER A 198 0.37 19.16 -4.15
C SER A 198 -0.32 20.52 -4.34
N GLY A 199 0.03 21.27 -5.39
CA GLY A 199 -0.61 22.53 -5.76
C GLY A 199 -1.91 22.37 -6.56
N VAL A 200 -2.23 21.16 -7.04
CA VAL A 200 -3.44 20.90 -7.82
C VAL A 200 -4.62 20.67 -6.87
N LYS A 201 -5.51 21.67 -6.76
CA LYS A 201 -6.78 21.55 -6.04
C LYS A 201 -7.86 21.18 -7.06
N LEU A 202 -8.43 20.01 -6.94
CA LEU A 202 -9.60 19.52 -7.69
C LEU A 202 -10.88 19.72 -6.88
#